data_547c37a5d0228d978d958bc9643ee759
#
_entry.id   547c37a5d0228d978d958bc9643ee759
#
_cell.length_a   1.000
_cell.length_b   1.000
_cell.length_c   1.000
_cell.angle_alpha   90.00
_cell.angle_beta   90.00
_cell.angle_gamma   90.00
#
_symmetry.space_group_name_H-M   'P 1'
#
loop_
_entity.id
_entity.type
_entity.pdbx_description
1 polymer ?
#
loop_
_entity_poly.entity_id
_entity_poly.type
_entity_poly.pdbx_seq_one_letter_code
_entity_poly.pdbx_strand_id
1 'polypeptide(L)'
;MDAIRVDGLVKTFEGFTAVDRISFTVEEGELFGLLGPNGAGKTTTINMLATLLRPTSGSAAVAGFDVTRDRDAVRKSIGVVFQEPALDGRLTGRENLEFHTMMYGIGKAERRRRIDEVLELVELTDKAATPVDKYSGGMKRRLEIARGLTHRPKVLFLDEPTLGLDAQTRRHIWEYVRKLNKEAGVTIILTTHYMEEADFLCDRVAIMDHGTFVALDTPVRLKDTLGGDVISLELEGDAAAFLEELGRLDWIKRSKRHEDVLSLTMEKGERRIPELVMLAQQKGVTVACVNLRKPSLEDVFLHFTGRTIREQEASPGERNRSMMMGHGRR
;
A
#
# COMPACT_ATOMS: atom_id res chain seq x y z
N MET A 1 11.47 -13.93 -12.76
CA MET A 1 10.29 -14.26 -13.62
C MET A 1 9.09 -13.47 -13.12
N ASP A 2 8.08 -13.23 -14.00
CA ASP A 2 6.88 -12.52 -13.55
C ASP A 2 6.03 -13.47 -12.68
N ALA A 3 5.86 -13.13 -11.41
CA ALA A 3 4.89 -13.81 -10.53
C ALA A 3 3.45 -13.42 -10.91
N ILE A 4 3.26 -12.17 -11.37
CA ILE A 4 1.98 -11.67 -11.87
C ILE A 4 2.21 -10.86 -13.13
N ARG A 5 1.34 -11.06 -14.11
CA ARG A 5 1.25 -10.24 -15.32
C ARG A 5 -0.20 -9.84 -15.55
N VAL A 6 -0.42 -8.57 -15.77
CA VAL A 6 -1.74 -7.97 -16.06
C VAL A 6 -1.64 -7.14 -17.34
N ASP A 7 -2.58 -7.34 -18.26
CA ASP A 7 -2.62 -6.63 -19.52
C ASP A 7 -4.04 -6.14 -19.84
N GLY A 8 -4.21 -4.82 -19.87
CA GLY A 8 -5.46 -4.14 -20.20
C GLY A 8 -6.67 -4.59 -19.37
N LEU A 9 -6.48 -4.93 -18.08
CA LEU A 9 -7.50 -5.51 -17.23
C LEU A 9 -8.63 -4.51 -16.94
N VAL A 10 -9.87 -4.94 -17.20
CA VAL A 10 -11.08 -4.12 -17.00
C VAL A 10 -12.10 -4.85 -16.13
N LYS A 11 -12.75 -4.10 -15.23
CA LYS A 11 -13.95 -4.55 -14.54
C LYS A 11 -15.02 -3.49 -14.55
N THR A 12 -16.16 -3.81 -15.16
CA THR A 12 -17.37 -2.98 -15.18
C THR A 12 -18.49 -3.70 -14.43
N PHE A 13 -19.24 -2.95 -13.62
CA PHE A 13 -20.48 -3.36 -12.95
C PHE A 13 -21.58 -2.42 -13.38
N GLU A 14 -22.72 -2.92 -13.89
CA GLU A 14 -23.97 -2.16 -14.17
C GLU A 14 -23.77 -0.66 -14.50
N GLY A 15 -22.91 -0.37 -15.49
CA GLY A 15 -22.63 1.00 -15.94
C GLY A 15 -21.50 1.76 -15.20
N PHE A 16 -20.90 1.15 -14.18
CA PHE A 16 -19.74 1.71 -13.47
C PHE A 16 -18.48 0.89 -13.75
N THR A 17 -17.42 1.53 -14.23
CA THR A 17 -16.11 0.88 -14.43
C THR A 17 -15.26 1.05 -13.18
N ALA A 18 -15.09 -0.05 -12.44
CA ALA A 18 -14.31 -0.07 -11.20
C ALA A 18 -12.81 -0.22 -11.45
N VAL A 19 -12.42 -0.85 -12.57
CA VAL A 19 -11.03 -0.97 -13.02
C VAL A 19 -11.03 -0.76 -14.53
N ASP A 20 -10.23 0.17 -15.01
CA ASP A 20 -10.17 0.56 -16.42
C ASP A 20 -8.76 0.38 -17.01
N ARG A 21 -8.58 -0.68 -17.77
CA ARG A 21 -7.39 -0.99 -18.60
C ARG A 21 -6.05 -0.88 -17.88
N ILE A 22 -5.96 -1.38 -16.66
CA ILE A 22 -4.67 -1.41 -15.95
C ILE A 22 -3.77 -2.50 -16.51
N SER A 23 -2.46 -2.17 -16.61
CA SER A 23 -1.41 -3.10 -17.06
C SER A 23 -0.20 -2.96 -16.15
N PHE A 24 0.33 -4.08 -15.64
CA PHE A 24 1.52 -4.12 -14.80
C PHE A 24 2.06 -5.54 -14.67
N THR A 25 3.30 -5.63 -14.19
CA THR A 25 3.93 -6.88 -13.81
C THR A 25 4.43 -6.81 -12.38
N VAL A 26 4.50 -7.97 -11.72
CA VAL A 26 5.13 -8.13 -10.40
C VAL A 26 6.14 -9.25 -10.51
N GLU A 27 7.37 -9.01 -10.09
CA GLU A 27 8.44 -10.00 -10.13
C GLU A 27 8.35 -11.00 -8.97
N GLU A 28 8.95 -12.18 -9.12
CA GLU A 28 9.04 -13.16 -8.02
C GLU A 28 9.84 -12.56 -6.85
N GLY A 29 9.29 -12.64 -5.63
CA GLY A 29 9.90 -12.09 -4.42
C GLY A 29 9.71 -10.58 -4.25
N GLU A 30 9.02 -9.89 -5.16
CA GLU A 30 8.69 -8.47 -5.05
C GLU A 30 7.58 -8.22 -4.03
N LEU A 31 7.68 -7.13 -3.27
CA LEU A 31 6.59 -6.59 -2.47
C LEU A 31 5.98 -5.38 -3.20
N PHE A 32 4.84 -5.61 -3.83
CA PHE A 32 4.14 -4.64 -4.68
C PHE A 32 2.93 -4.03 -3.98
N GLY A 33 2.82 -2.70 -4.00
CA GLY A 33 1.73 -1.95 -3.37
C GLY A 33 0.71 -1.42 -4.38
N LEU A 34 -0.57 -1.64 -4.13
CA LEU A 34 -1.68 -0.91 -4.74
C LEU A 34 -2.14 0.18 -3.77
N LEU A 35 -1.73 1.42 -4.00
CA LEU A 35 -2.02 2.57 -3.15
C LEU A 35 -3.15 3.41 -3.75
N GLY A 36 -4.08 3.85 -2.93
CA GLY A 36 -5.15 4.76 -3.38
C GLY A 36 -6.30 4.85 -2.39
N PRO A 37 -7.23 5.79 -2.59
CA PRO A 37 -8.38 5.97 -1.71
C PRO A 37 -9.36 4.79 -1.77
N ASN A 38 -10.35 4.83 -0.88
CA ASN A 38 -11.47 3.90 -0.92
C ASN A 38 -12.25 4.09 -2.23
N GLY A 39 -12.61 2.98 -2.87
CA GLY A 39 -13.29 3.03 -4.19
C GLY A 39 -12.37 3.19 -5.40
N ALA A 40 -11.05 3.33 -5.23
CA ALA A 40 -10.11 3.44 -6.36
C ALA A 40 -10.00 2.19 -7.24
N GLY A 41 -10.52 1.02 -6.79
CA GLY A 41 -10.48 -0.23 -7.55
C GLY A 41 -9.47 -1.26 -7.02
N LYS A 42 -8.76 -1.00 -5.93
CA LYS A 42 -7.73 -1.87 -5.33
C LYS A 42 -8.23 -3.28 -5.02
N THR A 43 -9.24 -3.39 -4.15
CA THR A 43 -9.86 -4.67 -3.77
C THR A 43 -10.48 -5.38 -4.98
N THR A 44 -11.07 -4.64 -5.92
CA THR A 44 -11.60 -5.21 -7.16
C THR A 44 -10.49 -5.85 -7.99
N THR A 45 -9.32 -5.20 -8.07
CA THR A 45 -8.15 -5.75 -8.76
C THR A 45 -7.65 -7.03 -8.09
N ILE A 46 -7.48 -7.03 -6.75
CA ILE A 46 -7.11 -8.25 -6.01
C ILE A 46 -8.14 -9.36 -6.25
N ASN A 47 -9.43 -9.07 -6.19
CA ASN A 47 -10.48 -10.08 -6.38
C ASN A 47 -10.44 -10.71 -7.79
N MET A 48 -10.08 -9.95 -8.81
CA MET A 48 -9.88 -10.51 -10.15
C MET A 48 -8.63 -11.42 -10.21
N LEU A 49 -7.51 -10.99 -9.64
CA LEU A 49 -6.28 -11.78 -9.59
C LEU A 49 -6.43 -13.04 -8.73
N ALA A 50 -7.19 -12.96 -7.64
CA ALA A 50 -7.52 -14.09 -6.77
C ALA A 50 -8.62 -15.00 -7.33
N THR A 51 -9.10 -14.77 -8.54
CA THR A 51 -10.17 -15.53 -9.22
C THR A 51 -11.55 -15.49 -8.56
N LEU A 52 -11.77 -14.55 -7.65
CA LEU A 52 -13.07 -14.35 -6.97
C LEU A 52 -14.04 -13.56 -7.85
N LEU A 53 -13.49 -12.73 -8.73
CA LEU A 53 -14.24 -11.90 -9.65
C LEU A 53 -13.72 -12.13 -11.07
N ARG A 54 -14.63 -12.31 -12.05
CA ARG A 54 -14.22 -12.43 -13.44
C ARG A 54 -13.99 -11.05 -14.07
N PRO A 55 -12.85 -10.82 -14.73
CA PRO A 55 -12.65 -9.60 -15.53
C PRO A 55 -13.75 -9.44 -16.61
N THR A 56 -14.07 -8.19 -16.93
CA THR A 56 -14.96 -7.87 -18.06
C THR A 56 -14.20 -7.97 -19.38
N SER A 57 -12.94 -7.52 -19.40
CA SER A 57 -12.01 -7.67 -20.52
C SER A 57 -10.56 -7.57 -20.03
N GLY A 58 -9.61 -7.74 -20.97
CA GLY A 58 -8.19 -7.84 -20.65
C GLY A 58 -7.80 -9.24 -20.19
N SER A 59 -6.55 -9.40 -19.76
CA SER A 59 -6.01 -10.68 -19.31
C SER A 59 -5.14 -10.50 -18.09
N ALA A 60 -5.06 -11.55 -17.24
CA ALA A 60 -4.11 -11.61 -16.15
C ALA A 60 -3.65 -13.04 -15.90
N ALA A 61 -2.39 -13.19 -15.50
CA ALA A 61 -1.81 -14.45 -15.08
C ALA A 61 -1.15 -14.30 -13.71
N VAL A 62 -1.33 -15.28 -12.83
CA VAL A 62 -0.74 -15.36 -11.48
C VAL A 62 -0.01 -16.68 -11.35
N ALA A 63 1.25 -16.64 -10.93
CA ALA A 63 2.13 -17.81 -10.83
C ALA A 63 2.22 -18.61 -12.15
N GLY A 64 2.07 -17.94 -13.30
CA GLY A 64 2.07 -18.54 -14.64
C GLY A 64 0.72 -19.09 -15.12
N PHE A 65 -0.35 -18.99 -14.32
CA PHE A 65 -1.69 -19.50 -14.63
C PHE A 65 -2.67 -18.37 -14.96
N ASP A 66 -3.49 -18.54 -16.00
CA ASP A 66 -4.53 -17.58 -16.41
C ASP A 66 -5.67 -17.52 -15.36
N VAL A 67 -6.02 -16.32 -14.90
CA VAL A 67 -7.01 -16.13 -13.84
C VAL A 67 -8.45 -16.49 -14.24
N THR A 68 -8.72 -16.67 -15.53
CA THR A 68 -10.06 -17.04 -16.04
C THR A 68 -10.15 -18.51 -16.42
N ARG A 69 -9.08 -19.09 -16.96
CA ARG A 69 -9.03 -20.47 -17.49
C ARG A 69 -8.52 -21.45 -16.44
N ASP A 70 -7.50 -21.09 -15.67
CA ASP A 70 -6.77 -21.98 -14.77
C ASP A 70 -7.07 -21.67 -13.29
N ARG A 71 -8.32 -21.31 -12.97
CA ARG A 71 -8.73 -20.79 -11.65
C ARG A 71 -8.28 -21.65 -10.46
N ASP A 72 -8.37 -22.97 -10.59
CA ASP A 72 -7.98 -23.88 -9.50
C ASP A 72 -6.46 -23.93 -9.30
N ALA A 73 -5.68 -23.83 -10.39
CA ALA A 73 -4.23 -23.73 -10.32
C ALA A 73 -3.80 -22.39 -9.68
N VAL A 74 -4.46 -21.29 -10.06
CA VAL A 74 -4.24 -19.98 -9.40
C VAL A 74 -4.53 -20.08 -7.91
N ARG A 75 -5.72 -20.59 -7.51
CA ARG A 75 -6.11 -20.70 -6.09
C ARG A 75 -5.16 -21.53 -5.24
N LYS A 76 -4.59 -22.60 -5.82
CA LYS A 76 -3.57 -23.41 -5.14
C LYS A 76 -2.23 -22.70 -4.99
N SER A 77 -1.96 -21.72 -5.85
CA SER A 77 -0.69 -20.98 -5.88
C SER A 77 -0.71 -19.68 -5.08
N ILE A 78 -1.86 -19.26 -4.57
CA ILE A 78 -2.03 -17.97 -3.89
C ILE A 78 -2.53 -18.15 -2.45
N GLY A 79 -2.07 -17.28 -1.54
CA GLY A 79 -2.70 -17.00 -0.25
C GLY A 79 -3.45 -15.68 -0.33
N VAL A 80 -4.58 -15.57 0.36
CA VAL A 80 -5.36 -14.32 0.41
C VAL A 80 -5.74 -14.01 1.84
N VAL A 81 -5.43 -12.79 2.26
CA VAL A 81 -5.83 -12.21 3.53
C VAL A 81 -6.74 -11.03 3.23
N PHE A 82 -8.02 -11.19 3.49
CA PHE A 82 -9.04 -10.18 3.24
C PHE A 82 -9.06 -9.09 4.31
N GLN A 83 -9.72 -7.99 4.01
CA GLN A 83 -9.97 -6.91 4.95
C GLN A 83 -10.76 -7.39 6.18
N GLU A 84 -11.85 -8.17 5.95
CA GLU A 84 -12.63 -8.78 7.02
C GLU A 84 -12.00 -10.08 7.50
N PRO A 85 -11.87 -10.28 8.83
CA PRO A 85 -11.35 -11.52 9.39
C PRO A 85 -12.19 -12.74 9.02
N ALA A 86 -11.52 -13.79 8.56
CA ALA A 86 -12.14 -15.07 8.21
C ALA A 86 -11.73 -16.20 9.19
N LEU A 87 -11.55 -15.83 10.48
CA LEU A 87 -11.23 -16.73 11.58
C LEU A 87 -12.50 -17.08 12.36
N ASP A 88 -12.63 -18.34 12.79
CA ASP A 88 -13.66 -18.72 13.76
C ASP A 88 -13.14 -18.40 15.18
N GLY A 89 -13.84 -17.50 15.86
CA GLY A 89 -13.48 -17.04 17.20
C GLY A 89 -13.55 -18.14 18.26
N ARG A 90 -14.41 -19.14 18.07
CA ARG A 90 -14.61 -20.24 19.02
C ARG A 90 -13.50 -21.27 18.95
N LEU A 91 -12.82 -21.39 17.81
CA LEU A 91 -11.69 -22.26 17.61
C LEU A 91 -10.41 -21.61 18.16
N THR A 92 -9.45 -22.43 18.56
CA THR A 92 -8.11 -22.01 18.90
C THR A 92 -7.36 -21.56 17.63
N GLY A 93 -6.22 -20.86 17.80
CA GLY A 93 -5.37 -20.50 16.68
C GLY A 93 -4.95 -21.70 15.85
N ARG A 94 -4.55 -22.81 16.52
CA ARG A 94 -4.16 -24.07 15.88
C ARG A 94 -5.33 -24.70 15.10
N GLU A 95 -6.50 -24.79 15.69
CA GLU A 95 -7.67 -25.39 15.03
C GLU A 95 -8.10 -24.61 13.79
N ASN A 96 -8.04 -23.28 13.81
CA ASN A 96 -8.26 -22.46 12.62
C ASN A 96 -7.30 -22.82 11.47
N LEU A 97 -6.01 -23.01 11.78
CA LEU A 97 -5.02 -23.41 10.80
C LEU A 97 -5.21 -24.88 10.35
N GLU A 98 -5.58 -25.79 11.26
CA GLU A 98 -5.89 -27.16 10.92
C GLU A 98 -7.07 -27.27 9.95
N PHE A 99 -8.14 -26.58 10.24
CA PHE A 99 -9.32 -26.55 9.37
C PHE A 99 -8.96 -26.05 7.96
N HIS A 100 -8.21 -24.95 7.87
CA HIS A 100 -7.79 -24.40 6.59
C HIS A 100 -6.89 -25.35 5.79
N THR A 101 -5.89 -25.98 6.45
CA THR A 101 -4.99 -26.92 5.78
C THR A 101 -5.69 -28.20 5.32
N MET A 102 -6.75 -28.61 6.00
CA MET A 102 -7.60 -29.75 5.56
C MET A 102 -8.30 -29.44 4.24
N MET A 103 -8.77 -28.21 4.04
CA MET A 103 -9.39 -27.79 2.78
C MET A 103 -8.45 -27.87 1.57
N TYR A 104 -7.14 -27.74 1.81
CA TYR A 104 -6.10 -27.93 0.78
C TYR A 104 -5.63 -29.39 0.62
N GLY A 105 -6.26 -30.34 1.33
CA GLY A 105 -5.94 -31.77 1.23
C GLY A 105 -4.56 -32.14 1.80
N ILE A 106 -3.99 -31.31 2.69
CA ILE A 106 -2.66 -31.56 3.28
C ILE A 106 -2.76 -32.70 4.29
N GLY A 107 -1.94 -33.74 4.11
CA GLY A 107 -1.91 -34.92 4.97
C GLY A 107 -1.52 -34.60 6.43
N LYS A 108 -2.00 -35.39 7.41
CA LYS A 108 -1.91 -35.13 8.85
C LYS A 108 -0.50 -34.78 9.35
N ALA A 109 0.52 -35.53 8.96
CA ALA A 109 1.89 -35.33 9.42
C ALA A 109 2.47 -34.01 8.89
N GLU A 110 2.31 -33.74 7.57
CA GLU A 110 2.74 -32.51 6.91
C GLU A 110 1.98 -31.30 7.42
N ARG A 111 0.67 -31.43 7.66
CA ARG A 111 -0.18 -30.39 8.24
C ARG A 111 0.34 -29.93 9.59
N ARG A 112 0.63 -30.86 10.49
CA ARG A 112 1.16 -30.52 11.81
C ARG A 112 2.48 -29.74 11.71
N ARG A 113 3.41 -30.20 10.88
CA ARG A 113 4.69 -29.54 10.64
C ARG A 113 4.50 -28.10 10.12
N ARG A 114 3.66 -27.94 9.09
CA ARG A 114 3.40 -26.61 8.50
C ARG A 114 2.71 -25.65 9.47
N ILE A 115 1.79 -26.14 10.29
CA ILE A 115 1.12 -25.33 11.32
C ILE A 115 2.14 -24.87 12.36
N ASP A 116 3.03 -25.75 12.82
CA ASP A 116 4.08 -25.38 13.78
C ASP A 116 5.02 -24.33 13.16
N GLU A 117 5.46 -24.53 11.92
CA GLU A 117 6.29 -23.57 11.17
C GLU A 117 5.63 -22.18 11.05
N VAL A 118 4.35 -22.11 10.64
CA VAL A 118 3.68 -20.81 10.47
C VAL A 118 3.34 -20.17 11.82
N LEU A 119 3.02 -20.91 12.87
CA LEU A 119 2.80 -20.37 14.21
C LEU A 119 4.07 -19.76 14.80
N GLU A 120 5.21 -20.41 14.60
CA GLU A 120 6.52 -19.88 14.98
C GLU A 120 6.82 -18.60 14.19
N LEU A 121 6.63 -18.64 12.88
CA LEU A 121 6.85 -17.52 11.96
C LEU A 121 6.04 -16.28 12.36
N VAL A 122 4.78 -16.45 12.80
CA VAL A 122 3.91 -15.35 13.25
C VAL A 122 4.01 -15.04 14.74
N GLU A 123 4.90 -15.68 15.47
CA GLU A 123 5.10 -15.51 16.93
C GLU A 123 3.82 -15.76 17.74
N LEU A 124 3.08 -16.82 17.38
CA LEU A 124 1.84 -17.20 18.06
C LEU A 124 1.89 -18.62 18.64
N THR A 125 3.07 -19.24 18.74
CA THR A 125 3.24 -20.60 19.28
C THR A 125 2.66 -20.74 20.67
N ASP A 126 2.96 -19.81 21.59
CA ASP A 126 2.47 -19.81 22.97
C ASP A 126 0.97 -19.56 23.11
N LYS A 127 0.36 -19.02 22.08
CA LYS A 127 -1.08 -18.70 22.00
C LYS A 127 -1.86 -19.69 21.16
N ALA A 128 -1.19 -20.65 20.53
CA ALA A 128 -1.80 -21.58 19.57
C ALA A 128 -3.00 -22.35 20.11
N ALA A 129 -3.02 -22.68 21.42
CA ALA A 129 -4.11 -23.37 22.11
C ALA A 129 -5.17 -22.43 22.72
N THR A 130 -5.05 -21.11 22.54
CA THR A 130 -6.00 -20.13 23.04
C THR A 130 -7.11 -19.89 22.01
N PRO A 131 -8.39 -19.82 22.40
CA PRO A 131 -9.49 -19.42 21.50
C PRO A 131 -9.25 -18.04 20.87
N VAL A 132 -9.57 -17.91 19.59
CA VAL A 132 -9.28 -16.69 18.81
C VAL A 132 -10.09 -15.49 19.31
N ASP A 133 -11.22 -15.67 19.94
CA ASP A 133 -11.97 -14.58 20.62
C ASP A 133 -11.13 -13.81 21.63
N LYS A 134 -10.15 -14.48 22.27
CA LYS A 134 -9.23 -13.89 23.24
C LYS A 134 -8.00 -13.22 22.62
N TYR A 135 -7.89 -13.24 21.30
CA TYR A 135 -6.76 -12.62 20.60
C TYR A 135 -6.97 -11.11 20.45
N SER A 136 -5.87 -10.35 20.57
CA SER A 136 -5.88 -8.93 20.16
C SER A 136 -6.07 -8.81 18.63
N GLY A 137 -6.42 -7.63 18.14
CA GLY A 137 -6.55 -7.37 16.70
C GLY A 137 -5.27 -7.74 15.91
N GLY A 138 -4.11 -7.38 16.44
CA GLY A 138 -2.83 -7.73 15.83
C GLY A 138 -2.54 -9.23 15.84
N MET A 139 -2.91 -9.95 16.91
CA MET A 139 -2.80 -11.41 16.95
C MET A 139 -3.73 -12.08 15.92
N LYS A 140 -4.97 -11.61 15.80
CA LYS A 140 -5.91 -12.08 14.77
C LYS A 140 -5.33 -11.86 13.38
N ARG A 141 -4.78 -10.69 13.10
CA ARG A 141 -4.19 -10.38 11.80
C ARG A 141 -2.98 -11.26 11.47
N ARG A 142 -2.09 -11.48 12.45
CA ARG A 142 -0.95 -12.41 12.28
C ARG A 142 -1.42 -13.84 12.00
N LEU A 143 -2.46 -14.30 12.70
CA LEU A 143 -3.03 -15.63 12.46
C LEU A 143 -3.65 -15.78 11.06
N GLU A 144 -4.29 -14.72 10.53
CA GLU A 144 -4.80 -14.72 9.16
C GLU A 144 -3.70 -14.80 8.12
N ILE A 145 -2.60 -14.07 8.34
CA ILE A 145 -1.41 -14.17 7.48
C ILE A 145 -0.83 -15.59 7.54
N ALA A 146 -0.68 -16.16 8.76
CA ALA A 146 -0.26 -17.55 8.94
C ALA A 146 -1.15 -18.52 8.18
N ARG A 147 -2.47 -18.34 8.26
CA ARG A 147 -3.45 -19.15 7.53
C ARG A 147 -3.19 -19.10 6.02
N GLY A 148 -2.98 -17.89 5.47
CA GLY A 148 -2.69 -17.69 4.05
C GLY A 148 -1.37 -18.35 3.60
N LEU A 149 -0.45 -18.68 4.51
CA LEU A 149 0.85 -19.28 4.22
C LEU A 149 0.90 -20.80 4.38
N THR A 150 -0.09 -21.41 5.04
CA THR A 150 -0.07 -22.86 5.41
C THR A 150 0.11 -23.80 4.22
N HIS A 151 -0.38 -23.44 3.04
CA HIS A 151 -0.25 -24.27 1.82
C HIS A 151 0.95 -23.87 0.95
N ARG A 152 1.84 -22.97 1.46
CA ARG A 152 3.05 -22.47 0.79
C ARG A 152 2.76 -21.83 -0.57
N PRO A 153 1.95 -20.76 -0.61
CA PRO A 153 1.64 -20.06 -1.84
C PRO A 153 2.87 -19.41 -2.46
N LYS A 154 2.87 -19.24 -3.78
CA LYS A 154 3.88 -18.44 -4.49
C LYS A 154 3.63 -16.95 -4.36
N VAL A 155 2.35 -16.56 -4.24
CA VAL A 155 1.93 -15.15 -4.12
C VAL A 155 0.97 -15.00 -2.94
N LEU A 156 1.20 -14.00 -2.11
CA LEU A 156 0.33 -13.62 -0.99
C LEU A 156 -0.34 -12.27 -1.28
N PHE A 157 -1.66 -12.27 -1.31
CA PHE A 157 -2.46 -11.05 -1.39
C PHE A 157 -2.87 -10.59 0.00
N LEU A 158 -2.60 -9.32 0.33
CA LEU A 158 -2.97 -8.67 1.59
C LEU A 158 -3.88 -7.48 1.28
N ASP A 159 -5.18 -7.62 1.54
CA ASP A 159 -6.14 -6.52 1.34
C ASP A 159 -6.26 -5.71 2.62
N GLU A 160 -5.70 -4.48 2.59
CA GLU A 160 -5.63 -3.54 3.72
C GLU A 160 -5.17 -4.19 5.05
N PRO A 161 -3.93 -4.74 5.10
CA PRO A 161 -3.50 -5.61 6.19
C PRO A 161 -3.48 -4.97 7.57
N THR A 162 -3.45 -3.64 7.66
CA THR A 162 -3.32 -2.93 8.94
C THR A 162 -4.51 -2.01 9.26
N LEU A 163 -5.59 -2.14 8.48
CA LEU A 163 -6.80 -1.35 8.73
C LEU A 163 -7.36 -1.59 10.13
N GLY A 164 -7.68 -0.50 10.83
CA GLY A 164 -8.28 -0.56 12.17
C GLY A 164 -7.32 -0.94 13.30
N LEU A 165 -6.02 -1.08 13.02
CA LEU A 165 -5.00 -1.33 14.03
C LEU A 165 -4.39 -0.01 14.55
N ASP A 166 -4.00 0.01 15.82
CA ASP A 166 -3.22 1.10 16.39
C ASP A 166 -1.82 1.21 15.76
N ALA A 167 -1.16 2.36 15.93
CA ALA A 167 0.12 2.65 15.27
C ALA A 167 1.24 1.66 15.64
N GLN A 168 1.29 1.20 16.89
CA GLN A 168 2.29 0.25 17.36
C GLN A 168 2.06 -1.12 16.73
N THR A 169 0.83 -1.63 16.79
CA THR A 169 0.45 -2.91 16.17
C THR A 169 0.67 -2.89 14.66
N ARG A 170 0.33 -1.76 13.99
CA ARG A 170 0.58 -1.57 12.56
C ARG A 170 2.05 -1.74 12.23
N ARG A 171 2.94 -1.09 12.99
CA ARG A 171 4.39 -1.18 12.79
C ARG A 171 4.91 -2.61 12.91
N HIS A 172 4.44 -3.37 13.89
CA HIS A 172 4.79 -4.78 14.05
C HIS A 172 4.33 -5.63 12.84
N ILE A 173 3.12 -5.38 12.30
CA ILE A 173 2.65 -6.09 11.10
C ILE A 173 3.54 -5.74 9.90
N TRP A 174 3.95 -4.49 9.73
CA TRP A 174 4.86 -4.09 8.66
C TRP A 174 6.21 -4.82 8.73
N GLU A 175 6.83 -4.83 9.91
CA GLU A 175 8.10 -5.53 10.13
C GLU A 175 7.95 -7.02 9.82
N TYR A 176 6.84 -7.61 10.24
CA TYR A 176 6.50 -8.98 9.97
C TYR A 176 6.32 -9.27 8.46
N VAL A 177 5.54 -8.48 7.75
CA VAL A 177 5.31 -8.62 6.30
C VAL A 177 6.64 -8.49 5.53
N ARG A 178 7.48 -7.53 5.93
CA ARG A 178 8.81 -7.33 5.34
C ARG A 178 9.73 -8.53 5.59
N LYS A 179 9.71 -9.09 6.80
CA LYS A 179 10.46 -10.31 7.13
C LYS A 179 10.02 -11.50 6.28
N LEU A 180 8.73 -11.72 6.15
CA LEU A 180 8.16 -12.74 5.25
C LEU A 180 8.67 -12.62 3.82
N ASN A 181 8.63 -11.41 3.25
CA ASN A 181 9.09 -11.18 1.90
C ASN A 181 10.60 -11.46 1.77
N LYS A 182 11.43 -10.89 2.67
CA LYS A 182 12.91 -10.95 2.55
C LYS A 182 13.48 -12.31 2.93
N GLU A 183 12.95 -13.00 3.97
CA GLU A 183 13.50 -14.25 4.47
C GLU A 183 12.86 -15.48 3.80
N ALA A 184 11.56 -15.46 3.55
CA ALA A 184 10.86 -16.57 2.91
C ALA A 184 10.70 -16.43 1.39
N GLY A 185 11.12 -15.30 0.80
CA GLY A 185 11.07 -15.05 -0.63
C GLY A 185 9.64 -15.01 -1.21
N VAL A 186 8.62 -14.79 -0.39
CA VAL A 186 7.23 -14.77 -0.82
C VAL A 186 6.95 -13.49 -1.61
N THR A 187 6.40 -13.64 -2.81
CA THR A 187 5.87 -12.49 -3.57
C THR A 187 4.62 -11.97 -2.87
N ILE A 188 4.56 -10.66 -2.58
CA ILE A 188 3.46 -10.07 -1.84
C ILE A 188 2.85 -8.94 -2.66
N ILE A 189 1.52 -8.93 -2.79
CA ILE A 189 0.76 -7.76 -3.21
C ILE A 189 -0.09 -7.29 -2.04
N LEU A 190 0.07 -6.02 -1.69
CA LEU A 190 -0.79 -5.41 -0.68
C LEU A 190 -1.60 -4.24 -1.27
N THR A 191 -2.81 -4.07 -0.77
CA THR A 191 -3.57 -2.84 -0.96
C THR A 191 -3.50 -2.00 0.30
N THR A 192 -3.44 -0.70 0.13
CA THR A 192 -3.49 0.24 1.25
C THR A 192 -3.96 1.61 0.81
N HIS A 193 -4.49 2.39 1.73
CA HIS A 193 -4.67 3.83 1.61
C HIS A 193 -3.70 4.60 2.52
N TYR A 194 -2.86 3.89 3.30
CA TYR A 194 -1.82 4.49 4.14
C TYR A 194 -0.53 4.68 3.34
N MET A 195 -0.16 5.94 3.08
CA MET A 195 1.06 6.29 2.33
C MET A 195 2.33 5.78 3.01
N GLU A 196 2.37 5.86 4.35
CA GLU A 196 3.50 5.40 5.15
C GLU A 196 3.71 3.88 5.04
N GLU A 197 2.62 3.10 4.93
CA GLU A 197 2.68 1.65 4.73
C GLU A 197 3.30 1.30 3.39
N ALA A 198 2.82 1.95 2.31
CA ALA A 198 3.35 1.75 0.96
C ALA A 198 4.82 2.17 0.87
N ASP A 199 5.18 3.31 1.47
CA ASP A 199 6.56 3.84 1.47
C ASP A 199 7.53 2.95 2.25
N PHE A 200 7.08 2.37 3.36
CA PHE A 200 7.92 1.52 4.21
C PHE A 200 8.11 0.11 3.66
N LEU A 201 7.04 -0.47 3.10
CA LEU A 201 7.01 -1.87 2.72
C LEU A 201 7.40 -2.14 1.27
N CYS A 202 6.87 -1.36 0.32
CA CYS A 202 6.83 -1.76 -1.07
C CYS A 202 8.12 -1.46 -1.82
N ASP A 203 8.56 -2.42 -2.64
CA ASP A 203 9.63 -2.23 -3.60
C ASP A 203 9.15 -1.32 -4.75
N ARG A 204 7.90 -1.54 -5.23
CA ARG A 204 7.20 -0.68 -6.19
C ARG A 204 5.77 -0.44 -5.75
N VAL A 205 5.24 0.73 -6.12
CA VAL A 205 3.89 1.18 -5.79
C VAL A 205 3.18 1.64 -7.06
N ALA A 206 2.00 1.08 -7.33
CA ALA A 206 1.04 1.63 -8.27
C ALA A 206 0.05 2.51 -7.51
N ILE A 207 0.04 3.79 -7.84
CA ILE A 207 -0.95 4.73 -7.31
C ILE A 207 -2.20 4.64 -8.19
N MET A 208 -3.32 4.28 -7.57
CA MET A 208 -4.59 4.03 -8.25
C MET A 208 -5.63 5.06 -7.86
N ASP A 209 -6.27 5.66 -8.86
CA ASP A 209 -7.40 6.58 -8.69
C ASP A 209 -8.45 6.33 -9.77
N HIS A 210 -9.75 6.31 -9.39
CA HIS A 210 -10.88 6.08 -10.30
C HIS A 210 -10.70 4.90 -11.28
N GLY A 211 -10.16 3.79 -10.80
CA GLY A 211 -10.00 2.56 -11.58
C GLY A 211 -8.77 2.53 -12.48
N THR A 212 -7.95 3.58 -12.51
CA THR A 212 -6.76 3.69 -13.36
C THR A 212 -5.49 3.87 -12.54
N PHE A 213 -4.34 3.50 -13.10
CA PHE A 213 -3.05 3.86 -12.52
C PHE A 213 -2.64 5.27 -12.95
N VAL A 214 -2.42 6.14 -11.98
CA VAL A 214 -1.92 7.50 -12.21
C VAL A 214 -0.39 7.58 -12.16
N ALA A 215 0.26 6.67 -11.43
CA ALA A 215 1.71 6.52 -11.39
C ALA A 215 2.08 5.10 -10.95
N LEU A 216 3.24 4.61 -11.40
CA LEU A 216 3.80 3.31 -11.00
C LEU A 216 5.32 3.39 -11.06
N ASP A 217 5.98 3.28 -9.91
CA ASP A 217 7.45 3.18 -9.79
C ASP A 217 7.83 2.82 -8.34
N THR A 218 9.12 2.81 -8.02
CA THR A 218 9.60 2.73 -6.64
C THR A 218 9.16 3.95 -5.83
N PRO A 219 8.90 3.83 -4.51
CA PRO A 219 8.55 4.98 -3.68
C PRO A 219 9.53 6.16 -3.81
N VAL A 220 10.82 5.87 -3.94
CA VAL A 220 11.87 6.88 -4.10
C VAL A 220 11.67 7.65 -5.42
N ARG A 221 11.55 6.93 -6.55
CA ARG A 221 11.37 7.58 -7.86
C ARG A 221 10.06 8.36 -7.95
N LEU A 222 8.98 7.84 -7.37
CA LEU A 222 7.71 8.56 -7.31
C LEU A 222 7.87 9.91 -6.57
N LYS A 223 8.59 9.91 -5.44
CA LYS A 223 8.88 11.14 -4.69
C LYS A 223 9.79 12.10 -5.45
N ASP A 224 10.76 11.57 -6.20
CA ASP A 224 11.69 12.37 -7.02
C ASP A 224 10.97 13.11 -8.17
N THR A 225 9.81 12.63 -8.65
CA THR A 225 8.99 13.33 -9.68
C THR A 225 8.53 14.72 -9.22
N LEU A 226 8.44 14.95 -7.90
CA LEU A 226 8.05 16.24 -7.33
C LEU A 226 9.17 17.29 -7.37
N GLY A 227 10.37 16.87 -7.77
CA GLY A 227 11.50 17.79 -8.00
C GLY A 227 12.44 17.95 -6.82
N GLY A 228 12.27 17.19 -5.73
CA GLY A 228 13.18 17.18 -4.60
C GLY A 228 12.59 17.67 -3.28
N ASP A 229 13.48 18.01 -2.35
CA ASP A 229 13.13 18.43 -1.00
C ASP A 229 12.37 19.76 -0.99
N VAL A 230 11.45 19.92 -0.05
CA VAL A 230 10.74 21.19 0.18
C VAL A 230 11.31 21.85 1.44
N ILE A 231 11.88 23.04 1.27
CA ILE A 231 12.32 23.88 2.38
C ILE A 231 11.27 24.98 2.57
N SER A 232 10.70 25.08 3.75
CA SER A 232 9.82 26.17 4.15
C SER A 232 10.59 27.12 5.07
N LEU A 233 10.63 28.40 4.69
CA LEU A 233 11.28 29.47 5.45
C LEU A 233 10.20 30.42 5.95
N GLU A 234 10.15 30.68 7.25
CA GLU A 234 9.37 31.79 7.80
C GLU A 234 10.24 33.05 7.79
N LEU A 235 9.79 34.07 7.07
CA LEU A 235 10.57 35.26 6.79
C LEU A 235 9.99 36.45 7.57
N GLU A 236 10.85 37.23 8.23
CA GLU A 236 10.52 38.51 8.85
C GLU A 236 11.23 39.63 8.13
N GLY A 237 10.48 40.69 7.82
CA GLY A 237 10.96 41.87 7.10
C GLY A 237 10.60 41.90 5.62
N ASP A 238 11.20 42.86 4.89
CA ASP A 238 10.99 42.98 3.46
C ASP A 238 11.81 41.96 2.67
N ALA A 239 11.13 40.95 2.15
CA ALA A 239 11.75 39.86 1.43
C ALA A 239 11.89 40.10 -0.09
N ALA A 240 11.53 41.25 -0.64
CA ALA A 240 11.48 41.50 -2.09
C ALA A 240 12.84 41.22 -2.77
N ALA A 241 13.93 41.80 -2.23
CA ALA A 241 15.29 41.61 -2.76
C ALA A 241 15.80 40.17 -2.62
N PHE A 242 15.36 39.47 -1.58
CA PHE A 242 15.69 38.04 -1.38
C PHE A 242 14.99 37.15 -2.41
N LEU A 243 13.69 37.37 -2.63
CA LEU A 243 12.90 36.63 -3.62
C LEU A 243 13.41 36.82 -5.05
N GLU A 244 13.84 38.05 -5.41
CA GLU A 244 14.45 38.30 -6.71
C GLU A 244 15.74 37.51 -6.92
N GLU A 245 16.58 37.43 -5.89
CA GLU A 245 17.83 36.67 -5.96
C GLU A 245 17.57 35.15 -6.05
N LEU A 246 16.58 34.64 -5.30
CA LEU A 246 16.19 33.22 -5.40
C LEU A 246 15.73 32.83 -6.81
N GLY A 247 15.07 33.75 -7.52
CA GLY A 247 14.64 33.53 -8.90
C GLY A 247 15.80 33.38 -9.91
N ARG A 248 17.02 33.72 -9.53
CA ARG A 248 18.25 33.58 -10.35
C ARG A 248 18.99 32.28 -10.10
N LEU A 249 18.59 31.52 -9.04
CA LEU A 249 19.23 30.28 -8.68
C LEU A 249 18.62 29.11 -9.46
N ASP A 250 19.42 28.50 -10.32
CA ASP A 250 19.02 27.41 -11.22
C ASP A 250 18.68 26.08 -10.50
N TRP A 251 19.16 25.91 -9.27
CA TRP A 251 18.88 24.74 -8.44
C TRP A 251 17.56 24.83 -7.65
N ILE A 252 16.85 25.97 -7.68
CA ILE A 252 15.48 26.11 -7.14
C ILE A 252 14.49 25.79 -8.26
N LYS A 253 13.83 24.63 -8.14
CA LYS A 253 12.87 24.18 -9.16
C LYS A 253 11.51 24.87 -9.07
N ARG A 254 11.07 25.19 -7.87
CA ARG A 254 9.82 25.91 -7.59
C ARG A 254 9.97 26.80 -6.36
N SER A 255 9.34 27.95 -6.39
CA SER A 255 9.15 28.82 -5.24
C SER A 255 7.68 29.19 -5.13
N LYS A 256 7.12 29.10 -3.93
CA LYS A 256 5.75 29.51 -3.63
C LYS A 256 5.75 30.23 -2.29
N ARG A 257 5.20 31.45 -2.26
CA ARG A 257 5.02 32.22 -1.03
C ARG A 257 3.56 32.23 -0.64
N HIS A 258 3.30 31.99 0.63
CA HIS A 258 1.99 32.14 1.24
C HIS A 258 2.19 32.92 2.55
N GLU A 259 1.71 34.16 2.59
CA GLU A 259 1.94 35.10 3.69
C GLU A 259 3.45 35.24 4.00
N ASP A 260 3.87 34.90 5.21
CA ASP A 260 5.26 34.99 5.67
C ASP A 260 6.08 33.70 5.45
N VAL A 261 5.43 32.65 4.91
CA VAL A 261 6.08 31.36 4.64
C VAL A 261 6.47 31.25 3.17
N LEU A 262 7.74 31.08 2.91
CA LEU A 262 8.32 30.79 1.60
C LEU A 262 8.66 29.29 1.48
N SER A 263 8.00 28.59 0.57
CA SER A 263 8.27 27.20 0.25
C SER A 263 9.11 27.09 -1.02
N LEU A 264 10.26 26.43 -0.92
CA LEU A 264 11.21 26.23 -2.02
C LEU A 264 11.37 24.73 -2.27
N THR A 265 11.27 24.31 -3.53
CA THR A 265 11.53 22.92 -3.94
C THR A 265 12.86 22.81 -4.65
N MET A 266 13.73 21.90 -4.20
CA MET A 266 15.07 21.74 -4.73
C MET A 266 15.65 20.35 -4.44
N GLU A 267 16.68 19.95 -5.17
CA GLU A 267 17.43 18.74 -4.87
C GLU A 267 18.41 18.96 -3.70
N LYS A 268 18.50 17.95 -2.82
CA LYS A 268 19.43 17.94 -1.68
C LYS A 268 19.28 19.17 -0.78
N GLY A 269 18.04 19.50 -0.42
CA GLY A 269 17.67 20.68 0.37
C GLY A 269 18.48 20.83 1.66
N GLU A 270 18.79 19.73 2.36
CA GLU A 270 19.62 19.73 3.58
C GLU A 270 20.96 20.48 3.37
N ARG A 271 21.58 20.34 2.19
CA ARG A 271 22.86 21.00 1.87
C ARG A 271 22.71 22.46 1.47
N ARG A 272 21.50 22.87 1.09
CA ARG A 272 21.18 24.22 0.62
C ARG A 272 20.70 25.18 1.71
N ILE A 273 20.27 24.63 2.88
CA ILE A 273 19.79 25.44 4.01
C ILE A 273 20.82 26.50 4.43
N PRO A 274 22.12 26.22 4.65
CA PRO A 274 23.07 27.23 5.04
C PRO A 274 23.20 28.37 4.02
N GLU A 275 23.18 28.03 2.72
CA GLU A 275 23.30 28.98 1.63
C GLU A 275 22.08 29.92 1.57
N LEU A 276 20.87 29.35 1.74
CA LEU A 276 19.62 30.12 1.80
C LEU A 276 19.57 31.09 2.99
N VAL A 277 19.98 30.64 4.17
CA VAL A 277 20.00 31.47 5.39
C VAL A 277 21.02 32.59 5.25
N MET A 278 22.22 32.32 4.74
CA MET A 278 23.22 33.34 4.48
C MET A 278 22.74 34.38 3.44
N LEU A 279 22.09 33.92 2.37
CA LEU A 279 21.56 34.83 1.34
C LEU A 279 20.44 35.73 1.89
N ALA A 280 19.53 35.17 2.70
CA ALA A 280 18.48 35.95 3.38
C ALA A 280 19.11 37.05 4.26
N GLN A 281 20.11 36.70 5.08
CA GLN A 281 20.80 37.63 5.95
C GLN A 281 21.52 38.75 5.18
N GLN A 282 22.18 38.42 4.05
CA GLN A 282 22.81 39.42 3.18
C GLN A 282 21.83 40.41 2.56
N LYS A 283 20.57 39.97 2.37
CA LYS A 283 19.49 40.81 1.85
C LYS A 283 18.67 41.50 2.96
N GLY A 284 19.12 41.42 4.23
CA GLY A 284 18.44 42.07 5.37
C GLY A 284 17.17 41.37 5.82
N VAL A 285 16.95 40.11 5.45
CA VAL A 285 15.79 39.31 5.83
C VAL A 285 16.15 38.38 6.97
N THR A 286 15.35 38.37 8.02
CA THR A 286 15.48 37.42 9.12
C THR A 286 14.69 36.15 8.79
N VAL A 287 15.37 35.00 8.91
CA VAL A 287 14.70 33.68 8.83
C VAL A 287 14.38 33.22 10.24
N ALA A 288 13.10 33.29 10.60
CA ALA A 288 12.61 32.92 11.94
C ALA A 288 12.56 31.40 12.13
N CYS A 289 12.19 30.66 11.09
CA CYS A 289 12.10 29.20 11.11
C CYS A 289 12.52 28.58 9.79
N VAL A 290 13.21 27.44 9.85
CA VAL A 290 13.53 26.62 8.66
C VAL A 290 12.97 25.22 8.90
N ASN A 291 12.09 24.78 8.02
CA ASN A 291 11.55 23.43 8.04
C ASN A 291 11.91 22.71 6.73
N LEU A 292 12.62 21.60 6.84
CA LEU A 292 12.94 20.74 5.71
C LEU A 292 11.98 19.56 5.70
N ARG A 293 11.23 19.39 4.62
CA ARG A 293 10.35 18.27 4.41
C ARG A 293 10.75 17.53 3.13
N LYS A 294 11.02 16.23 3.27
CA LYS A 294 11.15 15.35 2.09
C LYS A 294 9.76 15.06 1.52
N PRO A 295 9.63 15.00 0.19
CA PRO A 295 8.37 14.62 -0.43
C PRO A 295 7.86 13.28 0.10
N SER A 296 6.58 13.20 0.34
CA SER A 296 5.87 11.98 0.72
C SER A 296 5.09 11.41 -0.45
N LEU A 297 4.63 10.15 -0.36
CA LEU A 297 3.70 9.59 -1.34
C LEU A 297 2.34 10.33 -1.33
N GLU A 298 1.98 11.02 -0.23
CA GLU A 298 0.79 11.88 -0.16
C GLU A 298 0.95 13.09 -1.09
N ASP A 299 2.14 13.69 -1.11
CA ASP A 299 2.45 14.80 -2.03
C ASP A 299 2.43 14.32 -3.49
N VAL A 300 2.91 13.11 -3.75
CA VAL A 300 2.84 12.48 -5.08
C VAL A 300 1.39 12.30 -5.51
N PHE A 301 0.56 11.72 -4.63
CA PHE A 301 -0.87 11.53 -4.90
C PHE A 301 -1.56 12.87 -5.19
N LEU A 302 -1.35 13.87 -4.34
CA LEU A 302 -1.89 15.23 -4.54
C LEU A 302 -1.41 15.85 -5.86
N HIS A 303 -0.16 15.63 -6.24
CA HIS A 303 0.40 16.15 -7.50
C HIS A 303 -0.33 15.58 -8.72
N PHE A 304 -0.59 14.27 -8.75
CA PHE A 304 -1.21 13.60 -9.89
C PHE A 304 -2.73 13.74 -9.94
N THR A 305 -3.40 13.83 -8.77
CA THR A 305 -4.88 13.84 -8.68
C THR A 305 -5.48 15.23 -8.39
N GLY A 306 -4.67 16.17 -7.93
CA GLY A 306 -5.10 17.52 -7.53
C GLY A 306 -5.87 17.58 -6.20
N ARG A 307 -5.93 16.47 -5.43
CA ARG A 307 -6.67 16.36 -4.16
C ARG A 307 -5.99 15.41 -3.19
N THR A 308 -6.27 15.57 -1.90
CA THR A 308 -5.77 14.66 -0.87
C THR A 308 -6.68 13.43 -0.73
N ILE A 309 -6.14 12.30 -0.24
CA ILE A 309 -6.96 11.10 0.06
C ILE A 309 -8.05 11.42 1.10
N ARG A 310 -7.74 12.27 2.10
CA ARG A 310 -8.68 12.67 3.16
C ARG A 310 -9.88 13.45 2.65
N GLU A 311 -9.70 14.33 1.68
CA GLU A 311 -10.80 15.09 1.05
C GLU A 311 -11.75 14.17 0.27
N GLN A 312 -11.23 13.13 -0.33
CA GLN A 312 -12.01 12.13 -1.07
C GLN A 312 -12.89 11.27 -0.16
N GLU A 313 -12.39 10.89 1.02
CA GLU A 313 -13.16 10.14 2.03
C GLU A 313 -14.27 11.00 2.66
N ALA A 314 -14.14 12.31 2.68
CA ALA A 314 -15.11 13.25 3.25
C ALA A 314 -16.28 13.60 2.31
N SER A 315 -16.20 13.27 1.01
CA SER A 315 -17.22 13.63 0.03
C SER A 315 -18.47 12.73 0.11
N PRO A 316 -19.68 13.28 0.38
CA PRO A 316 -20.92 12.49 0.60
C PRO A 316 -21.39 11.65 -0.59
N GLY A 317 -20.96 11.97 -1.81
CA GLY A 317 -21.41 11.32 -3.05
C GLY A 317 -20.91 9.88 -3.25
N GLU A 318 -19.79 9.51 -2.65
CA GLU A 318 -19.20 8.16 -2.80
C GLU A 318 -19.67 7.18 -1.74
N ARG A 319 -20.09 7.65 -0.55
CA ARG A 319 -20.75 6.79 0.47
C ARG A 319 -22.01 6.09 -0.04
N ASN A 320 -22.81 6.76 -0.87
CA ASN A 320 -24.03 6.16 -1.45
C ASN A 320 -23.71 5.11 -2.53
N ARG A 321 -22.60 5.21 -3.25
CA ARG A 321 -22.19 4.21 -4.26
C ARG A 321 -21.67 2.92 -3.61
N SER A 322 -20.92 3.03 -2.53
CA SER A 322 -20.40 1.89 -1.78
C SER A 322 -21.51 1.12 -1.03
N MET A 323 -22.55 1.82 -0.51
CA MET A 323 -23.69 1.19 0.13
C MET A 323 -24.60 0.43 -0.87
N MET A 324 -24.76 0.92 -2.10
CA MET A 324 -25.53 0.19 -3.13
C MET A 324 -24.88 -1.12 -3.57
N MET A 325 -23.54 -1.24 -3.50
CA MET A 325 -22.83 -2.48 -3.82
C MET A 325 -22.97 -3.57 -2.74
N GLY A 326 -23.27 -3.19 -1.49
CA GLY A 326 -23.42 -4.13 -0.35
C GLY A 326 -24.76 -4.85 -0.24
N HIS A 327 -25.81 -4.40 -0.95
CA HIS A 327 -27.18 -4.92 -0.80
C HIS A 327 -27.63 -5.86 -1.91
N GLY A 328 -26.77 -6.24 -2.85
CA GLY A 328 -27.09 -7.18 -3.95
C GLY A 328 -26.89 -8.66 -3.63
N ARG A 329 -26.92 -9.08 -2.36
CA ARG A 329 -26.92 -10.50 -1.97
C ARG A 329 -28.17 -10.81 -1.15
N ARG A 330 -29.22 -11.21 -1.85
CA ARG A 330 -30.24 -12.17 -1.39
C ARG A 330 -30.42 -13.24 -2.44
#